data_948f12ad41b3822b7c8844c08f4f6299
#
_entry.id   948f12ad41b3822b7c8844c08f4f6299
#
_cell.length_a   1.000
_cell.length_b   1.000
_cell.length_c   1.000
_cell.angle_alpha   90.00
_cell.angle_beta   90.00
_cell.angle_gamma   90.00
#
_symmetry.space_group_name_H-M   'P 1'
#
loop_
_entity.id
_entity.type
_entity.pdbx_description
1 polymer ?
#
loop_
_entity_poly.entity_id
_entity_poly.type
_entity_poly.pdbx_seq_one_letter_code
_entity_poly.pdbx_strand_id
1 'polypeptide(L)'
;KEYNKKLIVSYHNFEMTPANFVIKETIREALRYGDIPKIALKANSYEDVARLMCSASDIKTPKILISMGEFGKISRIAGFIFGSFISYAYLEKPNAPGQLSLEEMLKLKEMFYLR
;
A
#
# COMPACT_ATOMS: atom_id res chain seq x y z
N LYS A 1 16.28 -17.65 -5.83
CA LYS A 1 16.69 -16.94 -4.62
C LYS A 1 17.83 -17.61 -3.95
N GLU A 2 19.00 -17.40 -4.56
CA GLU A 2 20.22 -18.01 -4.08
C GLU A 2 20.60 -17.55 -2.69
N TYR A 3 20.20 -16.33 -2.34
CA TYR A 3 20.65 -15.69 -1.11
C TYR A 3 19.65 -15.76 0.03
N ASN A 4 18.58 -16.49 -0.17
CA ASN A 4 17.54 -16.63 0.85
C ASN A 4 16.98 -15.27 1.30
N LYS A 5 16.93 -14.33 0.36
CA LYS A 5 16.39 -12.99 0.60
C LYS A 5 15.04 -12.84 -0.06
N LYS A 6 14.25 -11.90 0.45
CA LYS A 6 12.95 -11.58 -0.15
C LYS A 6 13.13 -10.45 -1.16
N LEU A 7 12.43 -10.57 -2.27
CA LEU A 7 12.47 -9.57 -3.33
C LEU A 7 11.15 -8.82 -3.39
N ILE A 8 11.23 -7.50 -3.25
CA ILE A 8 10.07 -6.62 -3.39
C ILE A 8 9.98 -6.21 -4.85
N VAL A 9 8.82 -6.41 -5.45
CA VAL A 9 8.56 -6.00 -6.83
C VAL A 9 7.56 -4.88 -6.81
N SER A 10 7.96 -3.69 -7.28
CA SER A 10 7.16 -2.48 -7.17
C SER A 10 6.47 -2.13 -8.48
N TYR A 11 5.23 -1.65 -8.36
CA TYR A 11 4.49 -1.08 -9.46
C TYR A 11 3.88 0.25 -8.99
N HIS A 12 4.01 1.28 -9.81
CA HIS A 12 3.49 2.62 -9.49
C HIS A 12 2.62 3.12 -10.63
N ASN A 13 1.51 3.76 -10.27
CA ASN A 13 0.74 4.54 -11.21
C ASN A 13 0.47 5.88 -10.55
N PHE A 14 1.14 6.92 -11.05
CA PHE A 14 1.08 8.25 -10.45
C PHE A 14 -0.13 9.06 -10.92
N GLU A 15 -0.94 8.51 -11.79
CA GLU A 15 -2.06 9.24 -12.38
C GLU A 15 -3.42 8.73 -11.91
N MET A 16 -3.56 7.43 -11.71
CA MET A 16 -4.87 6.87 -11.41
C MET A 16 -4.80 5.50 -10.74
N THR A 17 -5.94 5.07 -10.23
CA THR A 17 -6.14 3.72 -9.71
C THR A 17 -6.97 2.96 -10.75
N PRO A 18 -6.42 1.91 -11.37
CA PRO A 18 -7.15 1.18 -12.42
C PRO A 18 -8.24 0.28 -11.87
N ALA A 19 -8.92 -0.42 -12.78
CA ALA A 19 -10.00 -1.33 -12.41
C ALA A 19 -9.52 -2.50 -11.56
N ASN A 20 -10.44 -3.12 -10.84
CA ASN A 20 -10.14 -4.21 -9.91
C ASN A 20 -9.32 -5.33 -10.54
N PHE A 21 -9.71 -5.77 -11.74
CA PHE A 21 -9.02 -6.90 -12.36
C PHE A 21 -7.58 -6.52 -12.77
N VAL A 22 -7.35 -5.25 -13.10
CA VAL A 22 -6.01 -4.77 -13.43
C VAL A 22 -5.13 -4.79 -12.18
N ILE A 23 -5.69 -4.35 -11.06
CA ILE A 23 -4.95 -4.35 -9.78
C ILE A 23 -4.56 -5.79 -9.42
N LYS A 24 -5.51 -6.73 -9.51
CA LYS A 24 -5.25 -8.12 -9.17
C LYS A 24 -4.21 -8.75 -10.09
N GLU A 25 -4.31 -8.46 -11.39
CA GLU A 25 -3.33 -8.97 -12.36
C GLU A 25 -1.94 -8.40 -12.11
N THR A 26 -1.88 -7.12 -11.71
CA THR A 26 -0.60 -6.48 -11.41
C THR A 26 0.06 -7.16 -10.21
N ILE A 27 -0.73 -7.50 -9.18
CA ILE A 27 -0.22 -8.20 -8.02
C ILE A 27 0.28 -9.59 -8.41
N ARG A 28 -0.50 -10.32 -9.20
CA ARG A 28 -0.13 -11.66 -9.65
C ARG A 28 1.12 -11.62 -10.52
N GLU A 29 1.22 -10.61 -11.38
CA GLU A 29 2.39 -10.44 -12.23
C GLU A 29 3.64 -10.19 -11.38
N ALA A 30 3.52 -9.33 -10.35
CA ALA A 30 4.63 -9.05 -9.46
C ALA A 30 5.12 -10.33 -8.75
N LEU A 31 4.18 -11.21 -8.40
CA LEU A 31 4.51 -12.46 -7.71
C LEU A 31 5.26 -13.45 -8.60
N ARG A 32 5.22 -13.25 -9.91
CA ARG A 32 6.02 -14.08 -10.84
C ARG A 32 7.51 -13.74 -10.74
N TYR A 33 7.83 -12.52 -10.35
CA TYR A 33 9.20 -12.02 -10.34
C TYR A 33 9.81 -11.89 -8.96
N GLY A 34 8.98 -11.91 -7.92
CA GLY A 34 9.49 -11.76 -6.57
C GLY A 34 8.52 -12.24 -5.52
N ASP A 35 8.78 -11.82 -4.30
CA ASP A 35 8.06 -12.34 -3.13
C ASP A 35 7.00 -11.41 -2.60
N ILE A 36 7.24 -10.10 -2.69
CA ILE A 36 6.40 -9.10 -2.04
C ILE A 36 6.02 -8.04 -3.05
N PRO A 37 4.77 -8.05 -3.54
CA PRO A 37 4.29 -6.99 -4.40
C PRO A 37 4.15 -5.69 -3.61
N LYS A 38 4.65 -4.61 -4.18
CA LYS A 38 4.46 -3.26 -3.63
C LYS A 38 3.70 -2.45 -4.66
N ILE A 39 2.46 -2.13 -4.37
CA ILE A 39 1.55 -1.50 -5.31
C ILE A 39 1.21 -0.10 -4.81
N ALA A 40 1.61 0.91 -5.56
CA ALA A 40 1.37 2.31 -5.20
C ALA A 40 0.57 2.97 -6.32
N LEU A 41 -0.66 3.35 -6.03
CA LEU A 41 -1.58 3.89 -7.03
C LEU A 41 -2.14 5.24 -6.57
N LYS A 42 -2.19 6.21 -7.50
CA LYS A 42 -2.74 7.52 -7.20
C LYS A 42 -4.25 7.43 -7.01
N ALA A 43 -4.74 7.93 -5.89
CA ALA A 43 -6.17 8.00 -5.62
C ALA A 43 -6.67 9.39 -5.96
N ASN A 44 -7.69 9.46 -6.80
CA ASN A 44 -8.35 10.70 -7.16
C ASN A 44 -9.72 10.82 -6.49
N SER A 45 -10.07 9.82 -5.67
CA SER A 45 -11.31 9.78 -4.90
C SER A 45 -11.15 8.76 -3.78
N TYR A 46 -12.07 8.77 -2.82
CA TYR A 46 -12.09 7.72 -1.79
C TYR A 46 -12.47 6.37 -2.37
N GLU A 47 -13.22 6.36 -3.46
CA GLU A 47 -13.54 5.11 -4.16
C GLU A 47 -12.29 4.43 -4.68
N ASP A 48 -11.32 5.21 -5.13
CA ASP A 48 -10.04 4.67 -5.59
C ASP A 48 -9.30 3.97 -4.45
N VAL A 49 -9.34 4.57 -3.27
CA VAL A 49 -8.72 3.96 -2.07
C VAL A 49 -9.38 2.62 -1.77
N ALA A 50 -10.71 2.60 -1.76
CA ALA A 50 -11.46 1.36 -1.51
C ALA A 50 -11.15 0.30 -2.56
N ARG A 51 -11.04 0.70 -3.82
CA ARG A 51 -10.77 -0.23 -4.91
C ARG A 51 -9.42 -0.94 -4.73
N LEU A 52 -8.39 -0.20 -4.39
CA LEU A 52 -7.08 -0.81 -4.17
C LEU A 52 -7.13 -1.76 -2.97
N MET A 53 -7.68 -1.29 -1.86
CA MET A 53 -7.70 -2.06 -0.63
C MET A 53 -8.51 -3.34 -0.79
N CYS A 54 -9.71 -3.22 -1.33
CA CYS A 54 -10.59 -4.38 -1.48
C CYS A 54 -10.08 -5.38 -2.52
N SER A 55 -9.58 -4.88 -3.65
CA SER A 55 -9.06 -5.76 -4.69
C SER A 55 -7.86 -6.56 -4.19
N ALA A 56 -7.00 -5.92 -3.40
CA ALA A 56 -5.79 -6.55 -2.93
C ALA A 56 -6.02 -7.49 -1.76
N SER A 57 -7.05 -7.25 -0.95
CA SER A 57 -7.27 -8.04 0.27
C SER A 57 -7.60 -9.50 -0.01
N ASP A 58 -8.09 -9.81 -1.21
CA ASP A 58 -8.41 -11.17 -1.59
C ASP A 58 -7.18 -12.03 -1.85
N ILE A 59 -6.07 -11.40 -2.15
CA ILE A 59 -4.83 -12.13 -2.46
C ILE A 59 -4.04 -12.28 -1.17
N LYS A 60 -3.98 -13.50 -0.65
CA LYS A 60 -3.37 -13.79 0.65
C LYS A 60 -1.88 -14.03 0.53
N THR A 61 -1.14 -12.95 0.41
CA THR A 61 0.33 -13.00 0.32
C THR A 61 0.85 -11.72 1.00
N PRO A 62 2.07 -11.74 1.53
CA PRO A 62 2.66 -10.50 2.03
C PRO A 62 2.69 -9.47 0.91
N LYS A 63 2.26 -8.25 1.20
CA LYS A 63 2.21 -7.20 0.19
C LYS A 63 2.27 -5.84 0.86
N ILE A 64 2.59 -4.83 0.05
CA ILE A 64 2.65 -3.44 0.48
C ILE A 64 1.70 -2.66 -0.40
N LEU A 65 0.72 -2.00 0.20
CA LEU A 65 -0.31 -1.25 -0.53
C LEU A 65 -0.23 0.21 -0.15
N ILE A 66 -0.10 1.06 -1.16
CA ILE A 66 -0.05 2.51 -0.97
C ILE A 66 -1.04 3.16 -1.90
N SER A 67 -2.02 3.85 -1.33
CA SER A 67 -2.92 4.70 -2.08
C SER A 67 -2.35 6.12 -1.95
N MET A 68 -1.82 6.64 -3.06
CA MET A 68 -1.08 7.90 -3.03
C MET A 68 -1.99 9.11 -3.11
N GLY A 69 -1.48 10.23 -2.62
CA GLY A 69 -2.18 11.50 -2.66
C GLY A 69 -3.00 11.74 -1.41
N GLU A 70 -3.68 12.89 -1.37
CA GLU A 70 -4.42 13.29 -0.17
C GLU A 70 -5.60 12.38 0.12
N PHE A 71 -6.30 11.91 -0.90
CA PHE A 71 -7.40 10.96 -0.68
C PHE A 71 -6.90 9.66 -0.08
N GLY A 72 -5.67 9.27 -0.42
CA GLY A 72 -5.10 8.00 0.03
C GLY A 72 -4.44 8.06 1.39
N LYS A 73 -4.41 9.21 2.04
CA LYS A 73 -3.74 9.36 3.32
C LYS A 73 -4.19 8.32 4.34
N ILE A 74 -5.50 8.04 4.39
CA ILE A 74 -6.07 7.08 5.33
C ILE A 74 -5.49 5.68 5.15
N SER A 75 -5.10 5.31 3.92
CA SER A 75 -4.57 3.98 3.65
C SER A 75 -3.22 3.75 4.32
N ARG A 76 -2.52 4.82 4.67
CA ARG A 76 -1.23 4.70 5.35
C ARG A 76 -1.36 4.01 6.71
N ILE A 77 -2.53 4.11 7.33
CA ILE A 77 -2.78 3.45 8.60
C ILE A 77 -3.83 2.34 8.45
N ALA A 78 -4.83 2.52 7.61
CA ALA A 78 -5.89 1.52 7.43
C ALA A 78 -5.44 0.33 6.58
N GLY A 79 -4.40 0.51 5.77
CA GLY A 79 -3.94 -0.54 4.86
C GLY A 79 -3.58 -1.86 5.55
N PHE A 80 -3.19 -1.79 6.82
CA PHE A 80 -2.86 -3.00 7.58
C PHE A 80 -4.05 -3.95 7.71
N ILE A 81 -5.27 -3.41 7.74
CA ILE A 81 -6.48 -4.23 7.80
C ILE A 81 -6.68 -5.02 6.51
N PHE A 82 -6.22 -4.46 5.41
CA PHE A 82 -6.43 -5.02 4.07
C PHE A 82 -5.26 -5.86 3.58
N GLY A 83 -4.29 -6.11 4.45
CA GLY A 83 -3.20 -7.02 4.12
C GLY A 83 -1.86 -6.37 3.81
N SER A 84 -1.79 -5.04 3.83
CA SER A 84 -0.49 -4.38 3.71
C SER A 84 0.26 -4.57 5.01
N PHE A 85 1.53 -4.96 4.96
CA PHE A 85 2.27 -5.20 6.19
C PHE A 85 3.35 -4.16 6.48
N ILE A 86 3.55 -3.21 5.56
CA ILE A 86 4.49 -2.11 5.73
C ILE A 86 3.81 -0.82 5.33
N SER A 87 4.07 0.24 6.09
CA SER A 87 3.69 1.58 5.71
C SER A 87 4.91 2.49 5.89
N TYR A 88 4.91 3.60 5.19
CA TYR A 88 6.03 4.53 5.19
C TYR A 88 5.62 5.85 5.82
N ALA A 89 6.47 6.37 6.70
CA ALA A 89 6.26 7.63 7.37
C ALA A 89 7.46 8.53 7.14
N TYR A 90 7.29 9.83 7.35
CA TYR A 90 8.40 10.77 7.23
C TYR A 90 8.82 11.28 8.61
N LEU A 91 10.07 11.73 8.72
CA LEU A 91 10.59 12.24 9.96
C LEU A 91 10.49 13.77 10.05
N GLU A 92 10.95 14.46 9.04
CA GLU A 92 10.98 15.92 9.04
C GLU A 92 9.95 16.55 8.10
N LYS A 93 9.87 16.05 6.88
CA LYS A 93 8.92 16.55 5.90
C LYS A 93 8.51 15.42 4.97
N PRO A 94 7.29 15.48 4.43
CA PRO A 94 6.83 14.39 3.55
C PRO A 94 7.63 14.34 2.25
N ASN A 95 7.86 13.11 1.78
CA ASN A 95 8.49 12.86 0.50
C ASN A 95 7.47 12.79 -0.62
N ALA A 96 6.20 12.61 -0.29
CA ALA A 96 5.12 12.48 -1.25
C ALA A 96 3.82 12.95 -0.62
N PRO A 97 2.85 13.43 -1.43
CA PRO A 97 1.55 13.83 -0.91
C PRO A 97 0.86 12.67 -0.19
N GLY A 98 0.21 12.97 0.91
CA GLY A 98 -0.54 11.98 1.67
C GLY A 98 0.27 11.22 2.70
N GLN A 99 1.57 11.41 2.78
CA GLN A 99 2.36 10.77 3.82
C GLN A 99 2.06 11.35 5.20
N LEU A 100 2.12 10.48 6.21
CA LEU A 100 1.99 10.88 7.61
C LEU A 100 3.37 10.89 8.25
N SER A 101 3.53 11.74 9.26
CA SER A 101 4.78 11.72 10.03
C SER A 101 4.85 10.45 10.86
N LEU A 102 6.07 10.10 11.28
CA LEU A 102 6.24 8.94 12.15
C LEU A 102 5.46 9.12 13.44
N GLU A 103 5.48 10.34 14.00
CA GLU A 103 4.75 10.62 15.22
C GLU A 103 3.25 10.40 15.05
N GLU A 104 2.68 10.91 13.95
CA GLU A 104 1.26 10.70 13.66
C GLU A 104 0.94 9.23 13.48
N MET A 105 1.79 8.51 12.74
CA MET A 105 1.59 7.09 12.50
C MET A 105 1.57 6.29 13.80
N LEU A 106 2.49 6.58 14.71
CA LEU A 106 2.55 5.88 15.98
C LEU A 106 1.32 6.14 16.84
N LYS A 107 0.83 7.37 16.84
CA LYS A 107 -0.39 7.72 17.58
C LYS A 107 -1.60 7.00 17.01
N LEU A 108 -1.74 6.98 15.69
CA LEU A 108 -2.87 6.33 15.04
C LEU A 108 -2.82 4.82 15.24
N LYS A 109 -1.63 4.24 15.17
CA LYS A 109 -1.49 2.81 15.40
C LYS A 109 -1.90 2.44 16.81
N GLU A 110 -1.49 3.22 17.80
CA GLU A 110 -1.87 2.97 19.18
C GLU A 110 -3.38 3.12 19.38
N MET A 111 -3.98 4.09 18.69
CA MET A 111 -5.40 4.38 18.83
C MET A 111 -6.28 3.29 18.20
N PHE A 112 -5.88 2.75 17.05
CA PHE A 112 -6.75 1.90 16.25
C PHE A 112 -6.40 0.41 16.27
N TYR A 113 -5.20 0.04 16.60
CA TYR A 113 -4.78 -1.36 16.50
C TYR A 113 -4.51 -1.97 17.85
N LEU A 114 -4.93 -3.22 18.01
CA LEU A 114 -4.64 -3.99 19.21
C LEU A 114 -3.20 -4.48 19.17
N ARG A 115 -2.63 -4.65 20.34
CA ARG A 115 -1.25 -5.12 20.47
C ARG A 115 -1.15 -6.63 20.31
#